data_ea756f8613982aa44fa57db13b4cfa46
#
_entry.id   ea756f8613982aa44fa57db13b4cfa46
#
_cell.length_a   1.000
_cell.length_b   1.000
_cell.length_c   1.000
_cell.angle_alpha   90.00
_cell.angle_beta   90.00
_cell.angle_gamma   90.00
#
_symmetry.space_group_name_H-M   'P 1'
#
loop_
_entity.id
_entity.type
_entity.pdbx_description
1 polymer ?
#
loop_
_entity_poly.entity_id
_entity_poly.type
_entity_poly.pdbx_seq_one_letter_code
_entity_poly.pdbx_strand_id
1 'polypeptide(L)'
;MRKLRLLALLLPVLTACRGEDRQGWKPTPAIELQLESVSHTEAVLSIKSFYCDEVFVVARTGREVPSADELISDGIVAEGDTVTLSGLTPGTKYNVYGMGRKAGLLSKIETLSFVTVSTSGSLYPYEQGRDGAPFFADITLCPGGGVPNSNRWFTIPENWDKARFAPHVSYKDEDGVSHWLFDAFLAITGTDPDRKTFCINANGSLSADKESWSRLADYWAGPGGAFKTLDEAIEDATYNISEPPGKRYAVMMIPDPIMFERFSDKSSSTKYWGAIDGVQMDFSKTEDQVKALEWYIDLVRAMFARLECKHLELAGFYIISEELVATPQGWNYSQKRWDKILPQVSEYLDQRNEGLYWIPYLGADGTSLWKELGITYAWLQPGRYWDSGNSKPIGTSISTIGRLGMGIELEFEYSMVEDIMSISGCMGPDAAGNYAFSLSDVPALRGRFREYMDAFKQGGLYGKRRIALYSGSNAMWQLANSPKTDDIAMYRELCRFISENPLKQR
;
A
#
# COMPACT_ATOMS: atom_id res chain seq x y z
N MET A 1 -18.17 26.44 25.79
CA MET A 1 -18.33 27.84 25.35
C MET A 1 -17.07 28.27 24.60
N ARG A 2 -17.28 28.97 23.49
CA ARG A 2 -16.39 29.61 22.54
C ARG A 2 -15.68 28.72 21.52
N LYS A 3 -16.37 28.67 20.38
CA LYS A 3 -15.85 28.38 19.05
C LYS A 3 -14.87 29.48 18.64
N LEU A 4 -13.71 29.15 18.15
CA LEU A 4 -12.93 30.06 17.32
C LEU A 4 -12.77 29.43 15.94
N ARG A 5 -13.50 30.00 14.99
CA ARG A 5 -13.30 29.82 13.55
C ARG A 5 -12.14 30.74 13.16
N LEU A 6 -11.06 30.21 12.64
CA LEU A 6 -10.08 31.02 11.91
C LEU A 6 -10.41 30.95 10.42
N LEU A 7 -11.00 32.05 9.94
CA LEU A 7 -11.17 32.35 8.53
C LEU A 7 -9.84 32.95 8.05
N ALA A 8 -9.09 32.24 7.24
CA ALA A 8 -7.94 32.82 6.54
C ALA A 8 -8.44 33.47 5.24
N LEU A 9 -8.69 34.76 5.26
CA LEU A 9 -8.87 35.58 4.09
C LEU A 9 -7.49 35.82 3.45
N LEU A 10 -7.24 35.23 2.29
CA LEU A 10 -6.20 35.67 1.38
C LEU A 10 -6.73 36.83 0.54
N LEU A 11 -6.43 38.04 0.98
CA LEU A 11 -6.55 39.23 0.14
C LEU A 11 -5.32 39.30 -0.77
N PRO A 12 -5.49 39.47 -2.10
CA PRO A 12 -4.36 39.82 -2.93
C PRO A 12 -3.98 41.29 -2.67
N VAL A 13 -2.71 41.49 -2.36
CA VAL A 13 -2.11 42.84 -2.21
C VAL A 13 -2.11 43.52 -3.58
N LEU A 14 -2.97 44.52 -3.73
CA LEU A 14 -2.93 45.47 -4.87
C LEU A 14 -1.79 46.44 -4.63
N THR A 15 -0.64 46.19 -5.22
CA THR A 15 0.40 47.20 -5.42
C THR A 15 0.01 48.04 -6.64
N ALA A 16 -0.41 49.26 -6.40
CA ALA A 16 -0.66 50.25 -7.44
C ALA A 16 0.68 50.72 -8.04
N CYS A 17 1.00 50.26 -9.25
CA CYS A 17 1.91 50.96 -10.14
C CYS A 17 1.08 51.90 -11.03
N ARG A 18 1.30 53.23 -10.92
CA ARG A 18 0.86 54.24 -11.87
C ARG A 18 1.76 54.19 -13.11
N GLY A 19 1.15 54.07 -14.28
CA GLY A 19 1.84 54.24 -15.57
C GLY A 19 1.07 53.54 -16.69
N GLU A 20 0.31 54.31 -17.45
CA GLU A 20 -0.18 54.19 -18.83
C GLU A 20 -0.02 52.81 -19.52
N ASP A 21 -1.12 52.04 -19.59
CA ASP A 21 -1.73 51.39 -20.74
C ASP A 21 -2.92 50.54 -20.24
N ARG A 22 -4.11 51.20 -20.17
CA ARG A 22 -5.38 50.51 -19.93
C ARG A 22 -5.87 49.85 -21.24
N GLN A 23 -5.19 48.87 -21.75
CA GLN A 23 -5.88 47.83 -22.53
C GLN A 23 -6.58 46.91 -21.51
N GLY A 24 -7.91 46.92 -21.58
CA GLY A 24 -8.79 46.39 -20.55
C GLY A 24 -8.48 44.95 -20.15
N TRP A 25 -8.06 44.81 -18.90
CA TRP A 25 -8.06 43.50 -18.24
C TRP A 25 -9.47 42.92 -18.33
N LYS A 26 -9.63 41.83 -19.08
CA LYS A 26 -10.87 41.05 -19.10
C LYS A 26 -10.74 39.91 -18.11
N PRO A 27 -11.62 39.80 -17.12
CA PRO A 27 -11.60 38.66 -16.23
C PRO A 27 -11.79 37.38 -17.05
N THR A 28 -11.04 36.35 -16.70
CA THR A 28 -11.20 35.01 -17.28
C THR A 28 -12.12 34.17 -16.40
N PRO A 29 -12.96 33.29 -16.96
CA PRO A 29 -13.77 32.37 -16.21
C PRO A 29 -12.91 31.50 -15.31
N ALA A 30 -13.37 31.19 -14.08
CA ALA A 30 -12.74 30.26 -13.17
C ALA A 30 -13.82 29.53 -12.36
N ILE A 31 -13.53 28.29 -11.97
CA ILE A 31 -14.39 27.52 -11.09
C ILE A 31 -13.53 26.78 -10.04
N GLU A 32 -14.17 26.44 -8.93
CA GLU A 32 -13.67 25.48 -7.93
C GLU A 32 -14.75 24.45 -7.69
N LEU A 33 -14.36 23.17 -7.60
CA LEU A 33 -15.25 22.05 -7.29
C LEU A 33 -14.94 21.50 -5.89
N GLN A 34 -15.98 21.23 -5.12
CA GLN A 34 -15.87 20.60 -3.82
C GLN A 34 -16.94 19.51 -3.67
N LEU A 35 -16.57 18.35 -3.14
CA LEU A 35 -17.51 17.27 -2.83
C LEU A 35 -18.25 17.60 -1.51
N GLU A 36 -19.57 17.69 -1.57
CA GLU A 36 -20.43 17.90 -0.39
C GLU A 36 -20.91 16.58 0.20
N SER A 37 -21.37 15.67 -0.65
CA SER A 37 -21.82 14.36 -0.22
C SER A 37 -21.72 13.33 -1.33
N VAL A 38 -21.64 12.05 -0.94
CA VAL A 38 -21.65 10.92 -1.86
C VAL A 38 -22.48 9.78 -1.28
N SER A 39 -23.26 9.13 -2.14
CA SER A 39 -24.07 7.95 -1.83
C SER A 39 -23.65 6.77 -2.71
N HIS A 40 -24.49 5.73 -2.75
CA HIS A 40 -24.27 4.56 -3.63
C HIS A 40 -24.33 4.92 -5.13
N THR A 41 -25.21 5.83 -5.50
CA THR A 41 -25.53 6.11 -6.90
C THR A 41 -25.54 7.61 -7.24
N GLU A 42 -25.20 8.48 -6.27
CA GLU A 42 -25.23 9.92 -6.45
C GLU A 42 -24.06 10.58 -5.72
N ALA A 43 -23.62 11.70 -6.24
CA ALA A 43 -22.71 12.64 -5.58
C ALA A 43 -23.19 14.06 -5.75
N VAL A 44 -23.11 14.85 -4.70
CA VAL A 44 -23.44 16.30 -4.72
C VAL A 44 -22.15 17.08 -4.62
N LEU A 45 -21.94 17.99 -5.57
CA LEU A 45 -20.80 18.88 -5.60
C LEU A 45 -21.26 20.32 -5.39
N SER A 46 -20.51 21.08 -4.62
CA SER A 46 -20.61 22.54 -4.63
C SER A 46 -19.63 23.13 -5.65
N ILE A 47 -20.05 24.21 -6.27
CA ILE A 47 -19.33 24.92 -7.32
C ILE A 47 -19.20 26.37 -6.91
N LYS A 48 -17.97 26.84 -6.81
CA LYS A 48 -17.72 28.29 -6.78
C LYS A 48 -17.30 28.72 -8.16
N SER A 49 -18.10 29.54 -8.75
CA SER A 49 -17.84 30.10 -10.09
C SER A 49 -17.52 31.60 -10.03
N PHE A 50 -16.53 32.01 -10.81
CA PHE A 50 -16.16 33.41 -10.99
C PHE A 50 -16.19 33.76 -12.45
N TYR A 51 -16.96 34.77 -12.81
CA TYR A 51 -17.07 35.24 -14.16
C TYR A 51 -17.49 34.14 -15.16
N CYS A 52 -18.50 33.33 -14.80
CA CYS A 52 -19.07 32.28 -15.62
C CYS A 52 -20.56 32.55 -15.85
N ASP A 53 -21.06 32.26 -17.06
CA ASP A 53 -22.49 32.22 -17.38
C ASP A 53 -23.02 30.79 -17.30
N GLU A 54 -22.14 29.80 -17.56
CA GLU A 54 -22.43 28.37 -17.54
C GLU A 54 -21.25 27.63 -16.97
N VAL A 55 -21.54 26.55 -16.25
CA VAL A 55 -20.56 25.60 -15.77
C VAL A 55 -20.97 24.20 -16.21
N PHE A 56 -20.08 23.51 -16.87
CA PHE A 56 -20.25 22.12 -17.34
C PHE A 56 -19.49 21.17 -16.43
N VAL A 57 -20.13 20.09 -16.03
CA VAL A 57 -19.53 19.07 -15.15
C VAL A 57 -19.80 17.69 -15.73
N VAL A 58 -18.78 16.84 -15.84
CA VAL A 58 -18.89 15.45 -16.25
C VAL A 58 -18.15 14.53 -15.27
N ALA A 59 -18.70 13.36 -14.96
CA ALA A 59 -18.03 12.32 -14.20
C ALA A 59 -17.67 11.15 -15.12
N ARG A 60 -16.45 10.67 -15.04
CA ARG A 60 -15.95 9.51 -15.81
C ARG A 60 -15.20 8.54 -14.89
N THR A 61 -15.27 7.25 -15.17
CA THR A 61 -14.50 6.22 -14.43
C THR A 61 -13.05 6.15 -14.90
N GLY A 62 -12.77 6.60 -16.12
CA GLY A 62 -11.41 6.74 -16.68
C GLY A 62 -10.72 8.02 -16.23
N ARG A 63 -9.40 8.09 -16.46
CA ARG A 63 -8.56 9.26 -16.14
C ARG A 63 -8.29 10.18 -17.33
N GLU A 64 -8.80 9.85 -18.47
CA GLU A 64 -8.66 10.69 -19.66
C GLU A 64 -9.40 12.00 -19.44
N VAL A 65 -8.65 13.09 -19.47
CA VAL A 65 -9.20 14.42 -19.29
C VAL A 65 -10.00 14.76 -20.54
N PRO A 66 -11.31 15.03 -20.43
CA PRO A 66 -12.12 15.36 -21.59
C PRO A 66 -11.64 16.67 -22.21
N SER A 67 -11.79 16.78 -23.53
CA SER A 67 -11.62 18.06 -24.22
C SER A 67 -12.71 19.05 -23.81
N ALA A 68 -12.49 20.34 -24.08
CA ALA A 68 -13.50 21.35 -23.82
C ALA A 68 -14.82 21.11 -24.59
N ASP A 69 -14.71 20.58 -25.82
CA ASP A 69 -15.89 20.29 -26.65
C ASP A 69 -16.68 19.09 -26.07
N GLU A 70 -16.00 18.06 -25.55
CA GLU A 70 -16.65 16.93 -24.86
C GLU A 70 -17.31 17.37 -23.54
N LEU A 71 -16.69 18.28 -22.78
CA LEU A 71 -17.31 18.83 -21.58
C LEU A 71 -18.59 19.64 -21.92
N ILE A 72 -18.62 20.36 -23.03
CA ILE A 72 -19.79 21.10 -23.48
C ILE A 72 -20.87 20.14 -23.99
N SER A 73 -20.50 19.07 -24.70
CA SER A 73 -21.47 18.13 -25.30
C SER A 73 -22.08 17.17 -24.30
N ASP A 74 -21.24 16.63 -23.39
CA ASP A 74 -21.58 15.50 -22.50
C ASP A 74 -21.82 15.96 -21.06
N GLY A 75 -21.38 17.19 -20.71
CA GLY A 75 -21.44 17.69 -19.35
C GLY A 75 -22.84 18.10 -18.92
N ILE A 76 -23.13 17.91 -17.65
CA ILE A 76 -24.31 18.48 -16.99
C ILE A 76 -24.04 19.97 -16.80
N VAL A 77 -24.96 20.79 -17.22
CA VAL A 77 -24.94 22.25 -16.95
C VAL A 77 -25.39 22.44 -15.49
N ALA A 78 -24.57 23.05 -14.66
CA ALA A 78 -24.89 23.30 -13.27
C ALA A 78 -25.96 24.40 -13.16
N GLU A 79 -27.01 24.12 -12.40
CA GLU A 79 -28.05 25.08 -12.06
C GLU A 79 -27.75 25.70 -10.68
N GLY A 80 -27.07 26.85 -10.66
CA GLY A 80 -26.64 27.51 -9.42
C GLY A 80 -25.28 27.00 -8.89
N ASP A 81 -25.14 26.99 -7.57
CA ASP A 81 -23.86 26.71 -6.91
C ASP A 81 -23.67 25.21 -6.56
N THR A 82 -24.52 24.34 -7.05
CA THR A 82 -24.44 22.88 -6.81
C THR A 82 -24.79 22.09 -8.06
N VAL A 83 -24.23 20.87 -8.17
CA VAL A 83 -24.60 19.89 -9.19
C VAL A 83 -24.73 18.52 -8.55
N THR A 84 -25.78 17.79 -8.92
CA THR A 84 -25.95 16.40 -8.52
C THR A 84 -25.61 15.49 -9.69
N LEU A 85 -24.63 14.61 -9.46
CA LEU A 85 -24.27 13.53 -10.38
C LEU A 85 -25.08 12.30 -9.97
N SER A 86 -25.96 11.83 -10.83
CA SER A 86 -26.85 10.69 -10.57
C SER A 86 -26.54 9.51 -11.51
N GLY A 87 -27.06 8.32 -11.18
CA GLY A 87 -26.87 7.12 -12.00
C GLY A 87 -25.45 6.54 -11.92
N LEU A 88 -24.71 6.90 -10.87
CA LEU A 88 -23.39 6.39 -10.63
C LEU A 88 -23.44 4.91 -10.21
N THR A 89 -22.40 4.16 -10.57
CA THR A 89 -22.25 2.78 -10.15
C THR A 89 -21.76 2.73 -8.69
N PRO A 90 -22.38 1.96 -7.79
CA PRO A 90 -21.91 1.79 -6.42
C PRO A 90 -20.48 1.27 -6.37
N GLY A 91 -19.72 1.73 -5.38
CA GLY A 91 -18.38 1.25 -5.16
C GLY A 91 -17.35 1.62 -6.23
N THR A 92 -17.61 2.65 -7.01
CA THR A 92 -16.81 2.99 -8.19
C THR A 92 -16.12 4.35 -8.02
N LYS A 93 -14.86 4.43 -8.44
CA LYS A 93 -14.12 5.71 -8.49
C LYS A 93 -14.54 6.51 -9.72
N TYR A 94 -14.82 7.76 -9.49
CA TYR A 94 -15.11 8.75 -10.53
C TYR A 94 -14.09 9.89 -10.47
N ASN A 95 -13.65 10.32 -11.65
CA ASN A 95 -12.97 11.58 -11.85
C ASN A 95 -14.01 12.55 -12.43
N VAL A 96 -14.17 13.68 -11.77
CA VAL A 96 -15.08 14.74 -12.17
C VAL A 96 -14.27 15.86 -12.79
N TYR A 97 -14.70 16.29 -13.92
CA TYR A 97 -14.11 17.39 -14.67
C TYR A 97 -15.14 18.51 -14.79
N GLY A 98 -14.73 19.73 -14.44
CA GLY A 98 -15.59 20.89 -14.53
C GLY A 98 -14.93 22.03 -15.31
N MET A 99 -15.73 22.79 -16.05
CA MET A 99 -15.27 23.92 -16.83
C MET A 99 -16.34 25.02 -16.88
N GLY A 100 -15.92 26.27 -16.65
CA GLY A 100 -16.76 27.44 -16.74
C GLY A 100 -16.65 28.11 -18.10
N ARG A 101 -17.77 28.67 -18.60
CA ARG A 101 -17.85 29.43 -19.88
C ARG A 101 -18.45 30.78 -19.66
N LYS A 102 -17.91 31.82 -20.33
CA LYS A 102 -18.53 33.16 -20.46
C LYS A 102 -18.19 33.79 -21.80
N ALA A 103 -19.23 34.12 -22.58
CA ALA A 103 -19.09 34.81 -23.86
C ALA A 103 -18.01 34.20 -24.78
N GLY A 104 -17.93 32.87 -24.83
CA GLY A 104 -16.96 32.13 -25.63
C GLY A 104 -15.56 31.93 -24.97
N LEU A 105 -15.29 32.53 -23.81
CA LEU A 105 -14.09 32.27 -23.01
C LEU A 105 -14.34 31.06 -22.14
N LEU A 106 -13.32 30.22 -22.02
CA LEU A 106 -13.35 28.99 -21.19
C LEU A 106 -12.38 29.10 -20.00
N SER A 107 -12.77 28.55 -18.87
CA SER A 107 -11.85 28.34 -17.72
C SER A 107 -10.85 27.23 -18.02
N LYS A 108 -9.89 27.06 -17.14
CA LYS A 108 -9.19 25.79 -17.03
C LYS A 108 -10.18 24.67 -16.59
N ILE A 109 -9.87 23.45 -16.98
CA ILE A 109 -10.61 22.28 -16.50
C ILE A 109 -10.16 22.00 -15.08
N GLU A 110 -11.08 22.07 -14.13
CA GLU A 110 -10.88 21.66 -12.75
C GLU A 110 -11.22 20.18 -12.60
N THR A 111 -10.47 19.50 -11.72
CA THR A 111 -10.60 18.07 -11.54
C THR A 111 -10.80 17.74 -10.05
N LEU A 112 -11.78 16.89 -9.77
CA LEU A 112 -12.06 16.34 -8.46
C LEU A 112 -12.25 14.83 -8.59
N SER A 113 -11.80 14.04 -7.62
CA SER A 113 -12.05 12.60 -7.60
C SER A 113 -12.81 12.19 -6.35
N PHE A 114 -13.72 11.24 -6.49
CA PHE A 114 -14.41 10.62 -5.36
C PHE A 114 -14.74 9.15 -5.68
N VAL A 115 -15.18 8.44 -4.64
CA VAL A 115 -15.64 7.06 -4.74
C VAL A 115 -17.04 6.96 -4.19
N THR A 116 -17.96 6.35 -4.94
CA THR A 116 -19.33 6.07 -4.48
C THR A 116 -19.35 5.03 -3.37
N VAL A 117 -20.34 5.10 -2.49
CA VAL A 117 -20.51 4.12 -1.41
C VAL A 117 -20.83 2.75 -1.99
N SER A 118 -20.14 1.70 -1.52
CA SER A 118 -20.42 0.32 -1.95
C SER A 118 -21.71 -0.21 -1.34
N THR A 119 -22.54 -0.88 -2.15
CA THR A 119 -23.78 -1.54 -1.66
C THR A 119 -23.50 -2.74 -0.77
N SER A 120 -22.34 -3.39 -0.93
CA SER A 120 -21.95 -4.54 -0.10
C SER A 120 -21.46 -4.17 1.28
N GLY A 121 -21.11 -2.89 1.52
CA GLY A 121 -20.59 -2.39 2.79
C GLY A 121 -19.29 -3.04 3.27
N SER A 122 -18.73 -4.00 2.50
CA SER A 122 -17.69 -4.92 2.95
C SER A 122 -16.38 -4.82 2.20
N LEU A 123 -16.37 -4.37 0.94
CA LEU A 123 -15.13 -4.25 0.15
C LEU A 123 -14.85 -2.79 -0.16
N TYR A 124 -13.56 -2.48 -0.27
CA TYR A 124 -13.16 -1.19 -0.76
C TYR A 124 -13.61 -1.04 -2.22
N PRO A 125 -14.18 0.11 -2.62
CA PRO A 125 -14.77 0.29 -3.96
C PRO A 125 -13.85 -0.01 -5.12
N TYR A 126 -12.55 0.19 -4.97
CA TYR A 126 -11.55 -0.16 -5.96
C TYR A 126 -11.55 -1.62 -6.37
N GLU A 127 -11.94 -2.51 -5.46
CA GLU A 127 -11.95 -3.94 -5.73
C GLU A 127 -13.07 -4.36 -6.67
N GLN A 128 -14.12 -3.53 -6.76
CA GLN A 128 -15.30 -3.81 -7.58
C GLN A 128 -15.35 -2.96 -8.86
N GLY A 129 -14.60 -1.84 -8.90
CA GLY A 129 -14.72 -0.83 -9.95
C GLY A 129 -13.65 -0.84 -11.03
N ARG A 130 -12.68 -1.77 -10.97
CA ARG A 130 -11.59 -1.84 -11.97
C ARG A 130 -11.67 -3.17 -12.68
N ASP A 131 -12.18 -3.15 -13.90
CA ASP A 131 -12.11 -4.31 -14.79
C ASP A 131 -10.65 -4.77 -14.93
N GLY A 132 -10.39 -6.05 -14.60
CA GLY A 132 -9.08 -6.65 -14.70
C GLY A 132 -8.09 -6.33 -13.56
N ALA A 133 -8.47 -5.53 -12.54
CA ALA A 133 -7.61 -5.30 -11.39
C ALA A 133 -7.39 -6.60 -10.60
N PRO A 134 -6.14 -6.91 -10.16
CA PRO A 134 -5.87 -8.09 -9.38
C PRO A 134 -6.62 -8.08 -8.06
N PHE A 135 -7.35 -9.15 -7.78
CA PHE A 135 -7.99 -9.39 -6.49
C PHE A 135 -7.34 -10.60 -5.81
N PHE A 136 -7.00 -10.45 -4.55
CA PHE A 136 -6.54 -11.53 -3.67
C PHE A 136 -7.08 -11.30 -2.26
N ALA A 137 -7.49 -12.37 -1.58
CA ALA A 137 -8.09 -12.29 -0.25
C ALA A 137 -7.04 -12.09 0.85
N ASP A 138 -5.83 -12.56 0.60
CA ASP A 138 -4.74 -12.51 1.55
C ASP A 138 -3.38 -12.39 0.88
N ILE A 139 -2.41 -11.93 1.68
CA ILE A 139 -1.02 -11.73 1.27
C ILE A 139 -0.07 -12.09 2.40
N THR A 140 1.02 -12.80 2.10
CA THR A 140 2.09 -13.06 3.05
C THR A 140 3.33 -12.23 2.73
N LEU A 141 3.96 -11.66 3.75
CA LEU A 141 5.19 -10.90 3.60
C LEU A 141 6.38 -11.86 3.51
N CYS A 142 7.23 -11.62 2.52
CA CYS A 142 8.41 -12.44 2.20
C CYS A 142 9.69 -11.58 2.30
N PRO A 143 10.27 -11.40 3.50
CA PRO A 143 11.52 -10.65 3.64
C PRO A 143 12.70 -11.38 2.97
N GLY A 144 13.38 -10.70 2.03
CA GLY A 144 14.51 -11.29 1.32
C GLY A 144 15.27 -10.30 0.45
N GLY A 145 16.46 -10.70 -0.04
CA GLY A 145 17.31 -9.87 -0.90
C GLY A 145 18.13 -8.81 -0.17
N GLY A 146 18.13 -8.82 1.15
CA GLY A 146 18.88 -7.89 1.99
C GLY A 146 20.10 -8.51 2.64
N VAL A 147 20.50 -7.93 3.77
CA VAL A 147 21.56 -8.50 4.61
C VAL A 147 21.10 -9.85 5.13
N PRO A 148 21.96 -10.89 5.04
CA PRO A 148 21.67 -12.18 5.66
C PRO A 148 21.33 -11.98 7.14
N ASN A 149 20.15 -12.46 7.53
CA ASN A 149 19.70 -12.37 8.90
C ASN A 149 20.04 -13.68 9.61
N SER A 150 21.16 -13.70 10.31
CA SER A 150 21.55 -14.83 11.16
C SER A 150 21.37 -14.47 12.63
N ASN A 151 20.61 -15.28 13.33
CA ASN A 151 20.59 -15.25 14.78
C ASN A 151 21.71 -16.14 15.32
N ARG A 152 22.33 -15.78 16.45
CA ARG A 152 23.37 -16.58 17.08
C ARG A 152 22.91 -17.96 17.54
N TRP A 153 21.63 -18.20 17.64
CA TRP A 153 21.03 -19.47 18.07
C TRP A 153 20.59 -20.37 16.93
N PHE A 154 20.29 -19.80 15.75
CA PHE A 154 19.85 -20.54 14.57
C PHE A 154 20.13 -19.75 13.30
N THR A 155 20.26 -20.44 12.18
CA THR A 155 20.45 -19.82 10.87
C THR A 155 19.11 -19.60 10.21
N ILE A 156 18.87 -18.36 9.78
CA ILE A 156 17.73 -18.01 8.91
C ILE A 156 18.24 -18.09 7.47
N PRO A 157 17.57 -18.85 6.58
CA PRO A 157 17.95 -18.89 5.18
C PRO A 157 17.99 -17.47 4.56
N GLU A 158 19.06 -17.17 3.85
CA GLU A 158 19.22 -15.88 3.19
C GLU A 158 18.28 -15.73 2.01
N ASN A 159 18.08 -16.82 1.27
CA ASN A 159 17.33 -16.84 0.03
C ASN A 159 15.98 -17.52 0.20
N TRP A 160 15.03 -17.10 -0.59
CA TRP A 160 13.75 -17.76 -0.74
C TRP A 160 13.90 -18.90 -1.75
N ASP A 161 14.12 -20.12 -1.24
CA ASP A 161 14.06 -21.35 -2.02
C ASP A 161 12.65 -21.98 -1.96
N LYS A 162 12.44 -23.05 -2.73
CA LYS A 162 11.15 -23.75 -2.78
C LYS A 162 10.72 -24.30 -1.42
N ALA A 163 11.68 -24.77 -0.60
CA ALA A 163 11.38 -25.31 0.72
C ALA A 163 10.86 -24.22 1.68
N ARG A 164 11.42 -23.01 1.58
CA ARG A 164 10.97 -21.85 2.37
C ARG A 164 9.63 -21.32 1.89
N PHE A 165 9.33 -21.36 0.60
CA PHE A 165 8.02 -20.98 0.06
C PHE A 165 6.93 -22.01 0.35
N ALA A 166 7.26 -23.30 0.42
CA ALA A 166 6.26 -24.37 0.54
C ALA A 166 5.21 -24.15 1.63
N PRO A 167 5.53 -23.79 2.89
CA PRO A 167 4.55 -23.58 3.94
C PRO A 167 3.70 -22.28 3.76
N HIS A 168 4.04 -21.42 2.82
CA HIS A 168 3.23 -20.27 2.41
C HIS A 168 2.35 -20.57 1.19
N VAL A 169 2.77 -21.52 0.36
CA VAL A 169 2.02 -21.94 -0.84
C VAL A 169 0.87 -22.88 -0.49
N SER A 170 1.14 -23.86 0.40
CA SER A 170 0.19 -24.91 0.77
C SER A 170 0.44 -25.42 2.17
N TYR A 171 -0.56 -26.09 2.75
CA TYR A 171 -0.42 -26.77 4.03
C TYR A 171 -1.16 -28.10 4.04
N LYS A 172 -0.85 -28.98 5.00
CA LYS A 172 -1.59 -30.20 5.27
C LYS A 172 -2.39 -30.05 6.56
N ASP A 173 -3.68 -30.37 6.48
CA ASP A 173 -4.55 -30.41 7.65
C ASP A 173 -4.26 -31.64 8.56
N GLU A 174 -5.11 -31.87 9.58
CA GLU A 174 -4.97 -32.97 10.53
C GLU A 174 -5.17 -34.33 9.86
N ASP A 175 -5.97 -34.40 8.81
CA ASP A 175 -6.24 -35.61 8.04
C ASP A 175 -5.18 -35.90 6.97
N GLY A 176 -4.20 -35.00 6.83
CA GLY A 176 -3.11 -35.09 5.86
C GLY A 176 -3.50 -34.62 4.46
N VAL A 177 -4.68 -34.00 4.30
CA VAL A 177 -5.12 -33.41 3.04
C VAL A 177 -4.39 -32.09 2.80
N SER A 178 -3.91 -31.92 1.57
CA SER A 178 -3.20 -30.69 1.18
C SER A 178 -4.19 -29.63 0.66
N HIS A 179 -3.98 -28.39 1.08
CA HIS A 179 -4.81 -27.24 0.71
C HIS A 179 -3.93 -26.07 0.24
N TRP A 180 -4.43 -25.28 -0.71
CA TRP A 180 -3.83 -24.02 -1.08
C TRP A 180 -3.88 -23.01 0.07
N LEU A 181 -2.84 -22.18 0.21
CA LEU A 181 -2.77 -21.21 1.31
C LEU A 181 -2.86 -19.77 0.80
N PHE A 182 -1.76 -19.03 0.67
CA PHE A 182 -1.81 -17.62 0.31
C PHE A 182 -2.09 -17.36 -1.17
N ASP A 183 -2.87 -16.30 -1.44
CA ASP A 183 -3.17 -15.84 -2.80
C ASP A 183 -2.07 -14.93 -3.33
N ALA A 184 -1.44 -14.14 -2.45
CA ALA A 184 -0.41 -13.18 -2.84
C ALA A 184 0.83 -13.24 -1.94
N PHE A 185 1.97 -12.79 -2.50
CA PHE A 185 3.29 -12.83 -1.88
C PHE A 185 3.95 -11.46 -2.05
N LEU A 186 4.26 -10.80 -0.92
CA LEU A 186 4.87 -9.48 -0.88
C LEU A 186 6.38 -9.59 -0.69
N ALA A 187 7.11 -9.24 -1.73
CA ALA A 187 8.56 -9.11 -1.69
C ALA A 187 8.97 -7.85 -0.93
N ILE A 188 9.68 -8.01 0.19
CA ILE A 188 10.04 -6.89 1.07
C ILE A 188 11.46 -7.06 1.64
N THR A 189 12.18 -5.94 1.80
CA THR A 189 13.40 -5.84 2.62
C THR A 189 13.68 -4.40 3.02
N GLY A 190 14.27 -4.20 4.19
CA GLY A 190 14.60 -2.85 4.69
C GLY A 190 15.96 -2.33 4.22
N THR A 191 16.92 -3.22 3.90
CA THR A 191 18.30 -2.85 3.52
C THR A 191 18.85 -3.74 2.43
N ASP A 192 19.75 -3.21 1.60
CA ASP A 192 20.52 -4.02 0.68
C ASP A 192 21.64 -4.81 1.39
N PRO A 193 22.37 -5.73 0.71
CA PRO A 193 23.48 -6.47 1.29
C PRO A 193 24.62 -5.60 1.86
N ASP A 194 24.78 -4.40 1.35
CA ASP A 194 25.77 -3.41 1.84
C ASP A 194 25.22 -2.54 2.99
N ARG A 195 24.03 -2.86 3.50
CA ARG A 195 23.31 -2.16 4.56
C ARG A 195 22.84 -0.75 4.19
N LYS A 196 22.69 -0.46 2.89
CA LYS A 196 22.00 0.74 2.45
C LYS A 196 20.50 0.56 2.64
N THR A 197 19.83 1.56 3.19
CA THR A 197 18.41 1.47 3.52
C THR A 197 17.50 1.79 2.35
N PHE A 198 16.45 0.98 2.18
CA PHE A 198 15.39 1.23 1.20
C PHE A 198 14.25 2.08 1.75
N CYS A 199 14.17 2.27 3.06
CA CYS A 199 13.13 3.09 3.68
C CYS A 199 13.69 4.00 4.76
N ILE A 200 12.90 5.02 5.10
CA ILE A 200 13.30 6.06 6.04
C ILE A 200 13.60 5.55 7.45
N ASN A 201 12.87 4.55 7.89
CA ASN A 201 12.92 4.06 9.26
C ASN A 201 13.93 2.92 9.47
N ALA A 202 14.54 2.41 8.40
CA ALA A 202 15.52 1.34 8.53
C ALA A 202 16.84 1.85 9.14
N ASN A 203 17.47 0.99 9.96
CA ASN A 203 18.71 1.29 10.66
C ASN A 203 19.97 1.25 9.77
N GLY A 204 19.83 1.49 8.47
CA GLY A 204 20.95 1.61 7.54
C GLY A 204 21.77 2.88 7.78
N SER A 205 22.99 2.91 7.35
CA SER A 205 23.88 4.08 7.45
C SER A 205 23.78 5.01 6.24
N LEU A 206 23.36 4.49 5.09
CA LEU A 206 23.23 5.20 3.82
C LEU A 206 21.89 4.87 3.17
N SER A 207 21.37 5.78 2.36
CA SER A 207 20.22 5.48 1.51
C SER A 207 20.64 4.61 0.33
N ALA A 208 19.77 3.69 -0.05
CA ALA A 208 19.93 2.84 -1.21
C ALA A 208 19.92 3.68 -2.51
N ASP A 209 20.93 3.47 -3.35
CA ASP A 209 21.06 4.12 -4.64
C ASP A 209 20.41 3.30 -5.78
N LYS A 210 20.54 3.78 -7.00
CA LYS A 210 20.00 3.12 -8.20
C LYS A 210 20.54 1.70 -8.38
N GLU A 211 21.80 1.45 -8.04
CA GLU A 211 22.40 0.12 -8.11
C GLU A 211 21.78 -0.82 -7.07
N SER A 212 21.58 -0.34 -5.83
CA SER A 212 20.89 -1.09 -4.78
C SER A 212 19.45 -1.45 -5.22
N TRP A 213 18.73 -0.50 -5.83
CA TRP A 213 17.39 -0.73 -6.35
C TRP A 213 17.39 -1.77 -7.50
N SER A 214 18.40 -1.72 -8.37
CA SER A 214 18.57 -2.73 -9.44
C SER A 214 18.83 -4.12 -8.87
N ARG A 215 19.69 -4.23 -7.86
CA ARG A 215 20.00 -5.51 -7.19
C ARG A 215 18.77 -6.11 -6.50
N LEU A 216 17.93 -5.26 -5.89
CA LEU A 216 16.69 -5.70 -5.28
C LEU A 216 15.72 -6.27 -6.33
N ALA A 217 15.56 -5.56 -7.46
CA ALA A 217 14.74 -6.03 -8.57
C ALA A 217 15.28 -7.36 -9.16
N ASP A 218 16.60 -7.48 -9.29
CA ASP A 218 17.25 -8.69 -9.80
C ASP A 218 17.08 -9.90 -8.87
N TYR A 219 17.22 -9.71 -7.56
CA TYR A 219 17.00 -10.77 -6.57
C TYR A 219 15.58 -11.36 -6.66
N TRP A 220 14.55 -10.52 -6.83
CA TRP A 220 13.16 -10.98 -6.87
C TRP A 220 12.71 -11.38 -8.27
N ALA A 221 12.96 -10.55 -9.26
CA ALA A 221 12.41 -10.67 -10.60
C ALA A 221 13.48 -10.94 -11.69
N GLY A 222 14.75 -11.08 -11.33
CA GLY A 222 15.82 -11.42 -12.27
C GLY A 222 15.78 -12.89 -12.72
N PRO A 223 16.62 -13.31 -13.66
CA PRO A 223 16.72 -14.69 -14.12
C PRO A 223 17.04 -15.65 -12.95
N GLY A 224 16.15 -16.59 -12.67
CA GLY A 224 16.26 -17.50 -11.50
C GLY A 224 16.01 -16.80 -10.16
N GLY A 225 15.43 -15.62 -10.16
CA GLY A 225 15.07 -14.89 -8.95
C GLY A 225 13.96 -15.54 -8.14
N ALA A 226 13.71 -14.98 -6.93
CA ALA A 226 12.81 -15.60 -5.97
C ALA A 226 11.37 -15.77 -6.48
N PHE A 227 10.87 -14.88 -7.36
CA PHE A 227 9.54 -15.07 -7.97
C PHE A 227 9.48 -16.28 -8.90
N LYS A 228 10.57 -16.61 -9.63
CA LYS A 228 10.61 -17.84 -10.42
C LYS A 228 10.61 -19.09 -9.54
N THR A 229 11.37 -19.03 -8.45
CA THR A 229 11.38 -20.10 -7.44
C THR A 229 10.01 -20.29 -6.78
N LEU A 230 9.26 -19.19 -6.54
CA LEU A 230 7.89 -19.26 -6.04
C LEU A 230 6.94 -19.91 -7.06
N ASP A 231 7.01 -19.51 -8.34
CA ASP A 231 6.22 -20.11 -9.42
C ASP A 231 6.44 -21.63 -9.51
N GLU A 232 7.69 -22.07 -9.37
CA GLU A 232 8.07 -23.48 -9.32
C GLU A 232 7.57 -24.18 -8.04
N ALA A 233 7.55 -23.49 -6.89
CA ALA A 233 7.00 -24.06 -5.66
C ALA A 233 5.46 -24.24 -5.76
N ILE A 234 4.78 -23.35 -6.45
CA ILE A 234 3.34 -23.48 -6.76
C ILE A 234 3.12 -24.67 -7.70
N GLU A 235 3.93 -24.81 -8.75
CA GLU A 235 3.88 -25.98 -9.65
C GLU A 235 4.07 -27.29 -8.89
N ASP A 236 5.08 -27.37 -8.00
CA ASP A 236 5.34 -28.56 -7.18
C ASP A 236 4.12 -28.91 -6.29
N ALA A 237 3.41 -27.92 -5.75
CA ALA A 237 2.24 -28.14 -4.91
C ALA A 237 1.05 -28.72 -5.70
N THR A 238 0.96 -28.48 -7.00
CA THR A 238 -0.11 -29.04 -7.86
C THR A 238 -0.13 -30.57 -7.88
N TYR A 239 1.01 -31.21 -7.62
CA TYR A 239 1.09 -32.68 -7.57
C TYR A 239 0.37 -33.29 -6.34
N ASN A 240 0.11 -32.48 -5.32
CA ASN A 240 -0.47 -32.93 -4.05
C ASN A 240 -1.86 -32.33 -3.78
N ILE A 241 -2.33 -31.40 -4.59
CA ILE A 241 -3.61 -30.70 -4.43
C ILE A 241 -4.43 -30.91 -5.69
N SER A 242 -5.63 -31.48 -5.53
CA SER A 242 -6.51 -31.79 -6.65
C SER A 242 -7.16 -30.56 -7.30
N GLU A 243 -7.33 -29.49 -6.51
CA GLU A 243 -7.87 -28.24 -6.99
C GLU A 243 -6.80 -27.47 -7.78
N PRO A 244 -7.14 -26.84 -8.91
CA PRO A 244 -6.16 -26.01 -9.62
C PRO A 244 -5.68 -24.84 -8.72
N PRO A 245 -4.42 -24.39 -8.88
CA PRO A 245 -3.86 -23.36 -8.02
C PRO A 245 -4.58 -22.00 -8.09
N GLY A 246 -5.40 -21.77 -9.11
CA GLY A 246 -5.89 -20.45 -9.43
C GLY A 246 -4.73 -19.49 -9.76
N LYS A 247 -5.07 -18.23 -9.95
CA LYS A 247 -4.05 -17.19 -10.09
C LYS A 247 -3.44 -16.87 -8.73
N ARG A 248 -2.11 -16.77 -8.67
CA ARG A 248 -1.36 -16.27 -7.53
C ARG A 248 -0.67 -14.98 -7.92
N TYR A 249 -0.41 -14.13 -6.95
CA TYR A 249 0.05 -12.77 -7.21
C TYR A 249 1.36 -12.46 -6.51
N ALA A 250 2.26 -11.82 -7.23
CA ALA A 250 3.45 -11.18 -6.70
C ALA A 250 3.18 -9.69 -6.49
N VAL A 251 3.60 -9.17 -5.34
CA VAL A 251 3.63 -7.74 -5.05
C VAL A 251 5.06 -7.37 -4.72
N MET A 252 5.59 -6.35 -5.40
CA MET A 252 6.97 -5.92 -5.19
C MET A 252 7.03 -4.62 -4.39
N MET A 253 7.87 -4.55 -3.36
CA MET A 253 8.11 -3.28 -2.69
C MET A 253 8.72 -2.24 -3.62
N ILE A 254 8.37 -0.98 -3.42
CA ILE A 254 9.08 0.16 -3.98
C ILE A 254 9.93 0.80 -2.88
N PRO A 255 11.23 1.06 -3.14
CA PRO A 255 12.07 1.80 -2.21
C PRO A 255 11.63 3.25 -2.08
N ASP A 256 11.87 3.86 -0.92
CA ASP A 256 11.58 5.28 -0.72
C ASP A 256 12.53 6.15 -1.55
N PRO A 257 12.04 7.08 -2.36
CA PRO A 257 12.88 7.99 -3.15
C PRO A 257 13.36 9.17 -2.29
N ILE A 258 13.95 8.87 -1.13
CA ILE A 258 14.29 9.86 -0.12
C ILE A 258 15.72 9.64 0.32
N MET A 259 16.48 10.75 0.30
CA MET A 259 17.84 10.79 0.79
C MET A 259 17.87 11.36 2.20
N PHE A 260 18.51 10.62 3.09
CA PHE A 260 18.74 11.12 4.45
C PHE A 260 20.16 11.59 4.62
N GLU A 261 20.26 12.72 5.27
CA GLU A 261 21.47 13.08 5.95
C GLU A 261 21.61 12.20 7.21
N ARG A 262 22.67 11.40 7.29
CA ARG A 262 22.94 10.60 8.47
C ARG A 262 24.28 10.88 9.07
N PHE A 263 24.21 11.24 10.33
CA PHE A 263 25.23 11.28 11.37
C PHE A 263 26.62 11.76 10.97
N SER A 264 27.36 11.04 10.24
CA SER A 264 28.74 11.35 9.82
C SER A 264 28.90 11.28 8.32
N ASP A 265 27.85 10.94 7.61
CA ASP A 265 27.91 10.84 6.16
C ASP A 265 27.90 12.23 5.54
N LYS A 266 29.08 12.67 5.16
CA LYS A 266 29.29 13.96 4.50
C LYS A 266 28.81 13.98 3.06
N SER A 267 28.29 12.85 2.55
CA SER A 267 27.81 12.68 1.18
C SER A 267 26.32 12.93 1.01
N SER A 268 25.61 13.44 2.02
CA SER A 268 24.18 13.74 1.98
C SER A 268 23.82 14.70 0.86
N SER A 269 23.78 14.18 -0.34
CA SER A 269 23.36 14.89 -1.53
C SER A 269 22.01 14.36 -1.96
N THR A 270 21.06 15.23 -2.21
CA THR A 270 19.78 14.86 -2.85
C THR A 270 19.98 14.24 -4.25
N LYS A 271 21.21 14.32 -4.79
CA LYS A 271 21.62 13.77 -6.09
C LYS A 271 22.41 12.47 -5.98
N TYR A 272 22.46 11.84 -4.80
CA TYR A 272 23.22 10.62 -4.56
C TYR A 272 22.73 9.42 -5.34
N TRP A 273 21.41 9.33 -5.60
CA TRP A 273 20.76 8.11 -6.09
C TRP A 273 21.29 7.62 -7.44
N GLY A 274 21.52 8.51 -8.41
CA GLY A 274 22.02 8.15 -9.72
C GLY A 274 21.35 8.88 -10.88
N ALA A 275 21.61 8.45 -12.09
CA ALA A 275 21.12 9.07 -13.32
C ALA A 275 20.16 8.16 -14.12
N ILE A 276 19.18 8.78 -14.79
CA ILE A 276 18.33 8.14 -15.80
C ILE A 276 18.60 8.86 -17.13
N ASP A 277 18.92 8.11 -18.19
CA ASP A 277 19.26 8.61 -19.52
C ASP A 277 20.32 9.73 -19.51
N GLY A 278 21.33 9.56 -18.63
CA GLY A 278 22.42 10.53 -18.45
C GLY A 278 22.06 11.78 -17.63
N VAL A 279 20.82 11.92 -17.18
CA VAL A 279 20.36 13.04 -16.34
C VAL A 279 20.39 12.61 -14.86
N GLN A 280 21.18 13.33 -14.04
CA GLN A 280 21.27 13.08 -12.61
C GLN A 280 19.94 13.41 -11.92
N MET A 281 19.37 12.44 -11.20
CA MET A 281 18.17 12.66 -10.39
C MET A 281 18.49 13.46 -9.13
N ASP A 282 17.60 14.38 -8.79
CA ASP A 282 17.67 15.24 -7.62
C ASP A 282 16.41 15.08 -6.76
N PHE A 283 16.50 14.31 -5.68
CA PHE A 283 15.35 14.01 -4.82
C PHE A 283 14.85 15.21 -3.99
N SER A 284 15.43 16.40 -4.16
CA SER A 284 14.79 17.65 -3.74
C SER A 284 13.60 18.04 -4.63
N LYS A 285 13.43 17.38 -5.80
CA LYS A 285 12.37 17.60 -6.76
C LYS A 285 11.43 16.43 -6.82
N THR A 286 10.14 16.71 -6.75
CA THR A 286 9.08 15.68 -6.83
C THR A 286 9.12 14.92 -8.15
N GLU A 287 9.36 15.64 -9.25
CA GLU A 287 9.40 15.07 -10.60
C GLU A 287 10.52 14.03 -10.73
N ASP A 288 11.68 14.28 -10.14
CA ASP A 288 12.81 13.34 -10.16
C ASP A 288 12.55 12.13 -9.24
N GLN A 289 11.84 12.32 -8.12
CA GLN A 289 11.41 11.23 -7.24
C GLN A 289 10.42 10.30 -7.96
N VAL A 290 9.40 10.87 -8.60
CA VAL A 290 8.40 10.11 -9.39
C VAL A 290 9.08 9.38 -10.53
N LYS A 291 9.96 10.06 -11.28
CA LYS A 291 10.70 9.44 -12.40
C LYS A 291 11.59 8.26 -11.96
N ALA A 292 12.19 8.34 -10.78
CA ALA A 292 12.96 7.23 -10.23
C ALA A 292 12.08 6.03 -9.86
N LEU A 293 10.89 6.27 -9.30
CA LEU A 293 9.93 5.22 -9.00
C LEU A 293 9.36 4.56 -10.26
N GLU A 294 8.99 5.36 -11.27
CA GLU A 294 8.54 4.84 -12.57
C GLU A 294 9.62 3.99 -13.24
N TRP A 295 10.87 4.46 -13.21
CA TRP A 295 12.01 3.69 -13.72
C TRP A 295 12.14 2.33 -13.01
N TYR A 296 12.01 2.30 -11.68
CA TYR A 296 12.09 1.06 -10.91
C TYR A 296 10.92 0.12 -11.22
N ILE A 297 9.71 0.66 -11.28
CA ILE A 297 8.50 -0.08 -11.64
C ILE A 297 8.68 -0.75 -13.01
N ASP A 298 9.15 -0.01 -14.01
CA ASP A 298 9.37 -0.56 -15.35
C ASP A 298 10.50 -1.58 -15.40
N LEU A 299 11.56 -1.41 -14.59
CA LEU A 299 12.62 -2.40 -14.44
C LEU A 299 12.06 -3.72 -13.92
N VAL A 300 11.28 -3.68 -12.84
CA VAL A 300 10.65 -4.88 -12.25
C VAL A 300 9.68 -5.53 -13.23
N ARG A 301 8.84 -4.76 -13.91
CA ARG A 301 7.91 -5.26 -14.94
C ARG A 301 8.65 -5.99 -16.05
N ALA A 302 9.72 -5.38 -16.58
CA ALA A 302 10.51 -5.95 -17.66
C ALA A 302 11.22 -7.24 -17.23
N MET A 303 11.73 -7.29 -16.02
CA MET A 303 12.36 -8.50 -15.47
C MET A 303 11.33 -9.59 -15.21
N PHE A 304 10.23 -9.27 -14.52
CA PHE A 304 9.17 -10.23 -14.21
C PHE A 304 8.56 -10.87 -15.48
N ALA A 305 8.30 -10.08 -16.50
CA ALA A 305 7.77 -10.59 -17.77
C ALA A 305 8.67 -11.66 -18.42
N ARG A 306 9.99 -11.57 -18.22
CA ARG A 306 10.96 -12.54 -18.76
C ARG A 306 11.00 -13.85 -17.98
N LEU A 307 10.42 -13.91 -16.79
CA LEU A 307 10.35 -15.14 -15.99
C LEU A 307 9.39 -16.15 -16.59
N GLU A 308 8.43 -15.69 -17.40
CA GLU A 308 7.39 -16.53 -18.02
C GLU A 308 6.74 -17.46 -16.99
N CYS A 309 6.31 -16.87 -15.85
CA CYS A 309 5.66 -17.61 -14.78
C CYS A 309 4.33 -18.20 -15.24
N LYS A 310 4.03 -19.44 -14.83
CA LYS A 310 2.79 -20.13 -15.18
C LYS A 310 1.64 -19.79 -14.25
N HIS A 311 1.93 -19.65 -12.96
CA HIS A 311 0.95 -19.55 -11.89
C HIS A 311 0.98 -18.20 -11.18
N LEU A 312 2.01 -17.38 -11.43
CA LEU A 312 2.27 -16.14 -10.74
C LEU A 312 2.11 -14.93 -11.68
N GLU A 313 1.34 -13.93 -11.27
CA GLU A 313 1.16 -12.65 -11.98
C GLU A 313 1.64 -11.49 -11.10
N LEU A 314 2.22 -10.46 -11.69
CA LEU A 314 2.57 -9.23 -10.95
C LEU A 314 1.30 -8.41 -10.71
N ALA A 315 0.87 -8.32 -9.45
CA ALA A 315 -0.34 -7.59 -9.06
C ALA A 315 -0.09 -6.08 -8.88
N GLY A 316 1.14 -5.70 -8.60
CA GLY A 316 1.45 -4.30 -8.33
C GLY A 316 2.59 -4.13 -7.34
N PHE A 317 2.56 -2.98 -6.64
CA PHE A 317 3.70 -2.53 -5.84
C PHE A 317 3.28 -2.10 -4.44
N TYR A 318 4.20 -2.21 -3.50
CA TYR A 318 3.99 -1.95 -2.08
C TYR A 318 4.93 -0.84 -1.59
N ILE A 319 4.37 0.11 -0.85
CA ILE A 319 5.11 1.20 -0.22
C ILE A 319 5.73 0.67 1.07
N ILE A 320 7.07 0.68 1.14
CA ILE A 320 7.78 0.13 2.31
C ILE A 320 7.70 1.03 3.54
N SER A 321 7.56 2.34 3.39
CA SER A 321 7.37 3.24 4.53
C SER A 321 6.07 2.97 5.24
N GLU A 322 6.12 2.60 6.51
CA GLU A 322 4.94 2.36 7.35
C GLU A 322 4.22 3.65 7.77
N GLU A 323 4.84 4.82 7.55
CA GLU A 323 4.30 6.13 7.86
C GLU A 323 4.44 7.06 6.66
N LEU A 324 3.33 7.63 6.23
CA LEU A 324 3.28 8.51 5.07
C LEU A 324 2.96 9.94 5.49
N VAL A 325 4.01 10.77 5.70
CA VAL A 325 3.84 12.19 5.99
C VAL A 325 3.36 12.91 4.74
N ALA A 326 2.07 13.18 4.70
CA ALA A 326 1.36 13.72 3.55
C ALA A 326 0.91 15.17 3.72
N THR A 327 1.15 15.78 4.89
CA THR A 327 0.77 17.17 5.16
C THR A 327 2.01 18.06 5.31
N PRO A 328 1.97 19.32 4.82
CA PRO A 328 3.10 20.25 4.92
C PRO A 328 3.60 20.52 6.34
N GLN A 329 2.75 20.27 7.35
CA GLN A 329 3.10 20.43 8.77
C GLN A 329 3.72 19.15 9.37
N GLY A 330 3.69 18.05 8.64
CA GLY A 330 4.23 16.78 9.08
C GLY A 330 5.76 16.79 9.20
N TRP A 331 6.28 15.93 10.06
CA TRP A 331 7.72 15.80 10.29
C TRP A 331 8.47 15.39 9.01
N ASN A 332 9.52 16.12 8.67
CA ASN A 332 10.31 15.90 7.43
C ASN A 332 9.50 15.94 6.12
N TYR A 333 8.38 16.66 6.08
CA TYR A 333 7.54 16.77 4.87
C TYR A 333 8.35 17.19 3.63
N SER A 334 9.29 18.13 3.77
CA SER A 334 10.11 18.59 2.64
C SER A 334 10.92 17.49 1.94
N GLN A 335 11.16 16.39 2.63
CA GLN A 335 11.87 15.23 2.11
C GLN A 335 10.89 14.14 1.64
N LYS A 336 9.70 14.04 2.25
CA LYS A 336 8.76 12.93 2.04
C LYS A 336 7.73 13.21 0.96
N ARG A 337 7.03 14.32 1.02
CA ARG A 337 6.04 14.79 0.03
C ARG A 337 5.17 13.69 -0.62
N TRP A 338 4.74 12.72 0.19
CA TRP A 338 3.99 11.56 -0.29
C TRP A 338 2.65 11.95 -0.92
N ASP A 339 2.02 13.05 -0.46
CA ASP A 339 0.82 13.64 -1.04
C ASP A 339 0.97 14.03 -2.52
N LYS A 340 2.20 14.31 -2.96
CA LYS A 340 2.51 14.68 -4.35
C LYS A 340 3.04 13.51 -5.18
N ILE A 341 3.72 12.58 -4.53
CA ILE A 341 4.36 11.44 -5.21
C ILE A 341 3.34 10.34 -5.48
N LEU A 342 2.61 9.89 -4.45
CA LEU A 342 1.80 8.69 -4.54
C LEU A 342 0.63 8.77 -5.51
N PRO A 343 -0.09 9.90 -5.66
CA PRO A 343 -1.12 10.00 -6.69
C PRO A 343 -0.57 9.78 -8.11
N GLN A 344 0.62 10.28 -8.41
CA GLN A 344 1.25 10.11 -9.73
C GLN A 344 1.72 8.66 -9.94
N VAL A 345 2.32 8.05 -8.92
CA VAL A 345 2.70 6.63 -8.96
C VAL A 345 1.47 5.73 -9.11
N SER A 346 0.40 6.01 -8.34
CA SER A 346 -0.86 5.27 -8.47
C SER A 346 -1.42 5.37 -9.89
N GLU A 347 -1.40 6.56 -10.48
CA GLU A 347 -1.83 6.77 -11.87
C GLU A 347 -1.00 5.98 -12.87
N TYR A 348 0.32 5.95 -12.66
CA TYR A 348 1.23 5.17 -13.51
C TYR A 348 0.96 3.67 -13.43
N LEU A 349 0.63 3.15 -12.25
CA LEU A 349 0.27 1.74 -12.05
C LEU A 349 -1.11 1.41 -12.65
N ASP A 350 -2.06 2.31 -12.51
CA ASP A 350 -3.42 2.13 -13.04
C ASP A 350 -3.46 1.93 -14.57
N GLN A 351 -2.51 2.49 -15.31
CA GLN A 351 -2.39 2.29 -16.76
C GLN A 351 -2.25 0.81 -17.15
N ARG A 352 -1.81 -0.04 -16.22
CA ARG A 352 -1.63 -1.49 -16.44
C ARG A 352 -2.46 -2.34 -15.49
N ASN A 353 -3.48 -1.77 -14.83
CA ASN A 353 -4.31 -2.44 -13.84
C ASN A 353 -3.52 -3.00 -12.64
N GLU A 354 -2.38 -2.44 -12.31
CA GLU A 354 -1.58 -2.81 -11.15
C GLU A 354 -2.00 -2.00 -9.93
N GLY A 355 -1.92 -2.61 -8.74
CA GLY A 355 -2.26 -1.96 -7.48
C GLY A 355 -1.07 -1.27 -6.81
N LEU A 356 -1.38 -0.27 -5.98
CA LEU A 356 -0.47 0.31 -5.00
C LEU A 356 -0.94 -0.10 -3.61
N TYR A 357 -0.08 -0.76 -2.82
CA TYR A 357 -0.42 -1.38 -1.55
C TYR A 357 0.37 -0.77 -0.39
N TRP A 358 -0.20 -0.81 0.82
CA TRP A 358 0.42 -0.23 2.00
C TRP A 358 0.01 -0.91 3.31
N ILE A 359 0.94 -0.97 4.29
CA ILE A 359 0.70 -1.53 5.62
C ILE A 359 1.22 -0.53 6.66
N PRO A 360 0.38 0.41 7.15
CA PRO A 360 0.74 1.31 8.23
C PRO A 360 0.55 0.67 9.61
N TYR A 361 1.37 1.08 10.57
CA TYR A 361 1.11 0.76 11.98
C TYR A 361 -0.08 1.55 12.56
N LEU A 362 -0.67 1.07 13.64
CA LEU A 362 -1.76 1.75 14.32
C LEU A 362 -1.33 3.14 14.81
N GLY A 363 -1.94 4.18 14.23
CA GLY A 363 -1.62 5.57 14.55
C GLY A 363 -0.56 6.22 13.64
N ALA A 364 -0.08 5.52 12.61
CA ALA A 364 0.85 6.07 11.63
C ALA A 364 0.26 7.30 10.91
N ASP A 365 1.11 8.29 10.64
CA ASP A 365 0.72 9.45 9.84
C ASP A 365 0.33 9.01 8.41
N GLY A 366 -0.71 9.63 7.85
CA GLY A 366 -1.26 9.30 6.54
C GLY A 366 -2.30 8.18 6.54
N THR A 367 -2.48 7.41 7.65
CA THR A 367 -3.41 6.27 7.70
C THR A 367 -4.83 6.65 7.31
N SER A 368 -5.33 7.80 7.71
CA SER A 368 -6.67 8.27 7.33
C SER A 368 -6.78 8.75 5.89
N LEU A 369 -5.66 9.02 5.23
CA LEU A 369 -5.57 9.59 3.88
C LEU A 369 -5.20 8.55 2.81
N TRP A 370 -5.16 7.25 3.17
CA TRP A 370 -4.65 6.23 2.27
C TRP A 370 -5.37 6.18 0.91
N LYS A 371 -6.67 6.48 0.89
CA LYS A 371 -7.47 6.51 -0.34
C LYS A 371 -7.14 7.73 -1.20
N GLU A 372 -7.02 8.88 -0.58
CA GLU A 372 -6.68 10.17 -1.22
C GLU A 372 -5.27 10.12 -1.81
N LEU A 373 -4.38 9.36 -1.19
CA LEU A 373 -3.03 9.12 -1.71
C LEU A 373 -2.98 8.15 -2.92
N GLY A 374 -4.14 7.60 -3.33
CA GLY A 374 -4.22 6.70 -4.48
C GLY A 374 -3.86 5.25 -4.17
N ILE A 375 -3.71 4.88 -2.89
CA ILE A 375 -3.42 3.50 -2.47
C ILE A 375 -4.62 2.61 -2.82
N THR A 376 -4.37 1.51 -3.51
CA THR A 376 -5.41 0.58 -3.97
C THR A 376 -5.99 -0.21 -2.80
N TYR A 377 -5.14 -0.68 -1.90
CA TYR A 377 -5.55 -1.34 -0.66
C TYR A 377 -4.51 -1.19 0.44
N ALA A 378 -4.99 -1.08 1.68
CA ALA A 378 -4.12 -1.00 2.84
C ALA A 378 -4.55 -1.98 3.95
N TRP A 379 -3.57 -2.51 4.69
CA TRP A 379 -3.77 -3.35 5.88
C TRP A 379 -3.23 -2.62 7.09
N LEU A 380 -3.97 -2.60 8.18
CA LEU A 380 -3.49 -2.01 9.42
C LEU A 380 -2.64 -3.02 10.20
N GLN A 381 -1.44 -2.58 10.61
CA GLN A 381 -0.57 -3.29 11.53
C GLN A 381 -0.96 -2.93 12.98
N PRO A 382 -1.55 -3.84 13.75
CA PRO A 382 -2.01 -3.54 15.11
C PRO A 382 -0.89 -3.37 16.13
N GLY A 383 0.24 -4.06 15.98
CA GLY A 383 1.34 -4.08 16.93
C GLY A 383 1.01 -4.77 18.27
N ARG A 384 -0.09 -5.52 18.36
CA ARG A 384 -0.55 -6.17 19.59
C ARG A 384 0.31 -7.34 20.02
N TYR A 385 0.93 -8.04 19.08
CA TYR A 385 1.82 -9.17 19.37
C TYR A 385 2.96 -8.79 20.32
N TRP A 386 3.55 -7.62 20.09
CA TRP A 386 4.70 -7.08 20.85
C TRP A 386 4.27 -6.44 22.18
N ASP A 387 2.98 -6.11 22.34
CA ASP A 387 2.45 -5.29 23.44
C ASP A 387 2.01 -6.14 24.63
N SER A 388 2.97 -6.52 25.49
CA SER A 388 2.66 -7.26 26.73
C SER A 388 1.82 -6.47 27.74
N GLY A 389 1.92 -5.14 27.71
CA GLY A 389 1.21 -4.23 28.62
C GLY A 389 -0.22 -3.89 28.20
N ASN A 390 -0.68 -4.40 27.04
CA ASN A 390 -2.01 -4.07 26.47
C ASN A 390 -2.23 -2.56 26.26
N SER A 391 -1.18 -1.83 25.93
CA SER A 391 -1.27 -0.40 25.58
C SER A 391 -1.88 -0.18 24.18
N LYS A 392 -1.88 -1.22 23.36
CA LYS A 392 -2.49 -1.26 22.01
C LYS A 392 -3.59 -2.33 21.97
N PRO A 393 -4.76 -2.09 22.59
CA PRO A 393 -5.86 -3.06 22.60
C PRO A 393 -6.31 -3.38 21.17
N ILE A 394 -6.45 -4.66 20.85
CA ILE A 394 -6.84 -5.11 19.49
C ILE A 394 -8.17 -4.50 19.03
N GLY A 395 -9.11 -4.24 19.95
CA GLY A 395 -10.38 -3.59 19.66
C GLY A 395 -10.25 -2.20 19.01
N THR A 396 -9.20 -1.44 19.35
CA THR A 396 -8.90 -0.14 18.73
C THR A 396 -8.53 -0.34 17.26
N SER A 397 -7.71 -1.34 16.96
CA SER A 397 -7.34 -1.69 15.58
C SER A 397 -8.55 -2.16 14.78
N ILE A 398 -9.39 -3.04 15.34
CA ILE A 398 -10.62 -3.52 14.71
C ILE A 398 -11.56 -2.37 14.36
N SER A 399 -11.75 -1.42 15.29
CA SER A 399 -12.58 -0.23 15.05
C SER A 399 -12.00 0.66 13.95
N THR A 400 -10.68 0.83 13.93
CA THR A 400 -9.99 1.63 12.90
C THR A 400 -10.09 0.96 11.53
N ILE A 401 -9.87 -0.35 11.44
CA ILE A 401 -10.03 -1.16 10.23
C ILE A 401 -11.44 -1.00 9.67
N GLY A 402 -12.46 -1.18 10.53
CA GLY A 402 -13.87 -1.03 10.14
C GLY A 402 -14.19 0.37 9.60
N ARG A 403 -13.74 1.41 10.30
CA ARG A 403 -13.99 2.80 9.94
C ARG A 403 -13.27 3.23 8.66
N LEU A 404 -12.02 2.81 8.45
CA LEU A 404 -11.21 3.21 7.30
C LEU A 404 -11.34 2.26 6.11
N GLY A 405 -12.02 1.12 6.26
CA GLY A 405 -12.17 0.14 5.18
C GLY A 405 -10.91 -0.64 4.85
N MET A 406 -9.98 -0.77 5.80
CA MET A 406 -8.70 -1.45 5.63
C MET A 406 -8.81 -2.96 5.87
N GLY A 407 -7.75 -3.70 5.55
CA GLY A 407 -7.51 -5.06 6.01
C GLY A 407 -6.81 -5.08 7.37
N ILE A 408 -6.49 -6.29 7.84
CA ILE A 408 -5.67 -6.50 9.04
C ILE A 408 -4.35 -7.16 8.66
N GLU A 409 -3.25 -6.76 9.29
CA GLU A 409 -2.03 -7.54 9.33
C GLU A 409 -2.01 -8.39 10.60
N LEU A 410 -1.85 -9.70 10.41
CA LEU A 410 -1.54 -10.65 11.49
C LEU A 410 -0.03 -10.66 11.67
N GLU A 411 0.46 -10.52 12.91
CA GLU A 411 1.87 -10.34 13.19
C GLU A 411 2.39 -11.38 14.18
N PHE A 412 3.48 -12.04 13.84
CA PHE A 412 4.25 -12.84 14.78
C PHE A 412 5.73 -13.00 14.36
N GLU A 413 6.54 -13.50 15.24
CA GLU A 413 7.97 -13.75 15.07
C GLU A 413 8.36 -15.12 15.61
N TYR A 414 9.62 -15.51 15.41
CA TYR A 414 10.16 -16.78 15.91
C TYR A 414 9.99 -16.95 17.43
N SER A 415 9.82 -15.89 18.19
CA SER A 415 9.53 -15.94 19.62
C SER A 415 8.23 -16.68 19.98
N MET A 416 7.34 -16.92 19.00
CA MET A 416 6.16 -17.77 19.16
C MET A 416 6.46 -19.26 18.94
N VAL A 417 7.64 -19.61 18.39
CA VAL A 417 8.03 -20.97 18.03
C VAL A 417 8.71 -21.63 19.21
N GLU A 418 8.05 -22.61 19.83
CA GLU A 418 8.55 -23.29 21.03
C GLU A 418 9.87 -24.01 20.79
N ASP A 419 10.02 -24.68 19.65
CA ASP A 419 11.26 -25.37 19.30
C ASP A 419 12.46 -24.42 19.30
N ILE A 420 12.33 -23.29 18.68
CA ILE A 420 13.38 -22.26 18.65
C ILE A 420 13.63 -21.69 20.04
N MET A 421 12.59 -21.35 20.78
CA MET A 421 12.70 -20.76 22.11
C MET A 421 13.20 -21.75 23.16
N SER A 422 13.14 -23.07 22.89
CA SER A 422 13.70 -24.13 23.75
C SER A 422 15.22 -24.23 23.67
N ILE A 423 15.88 -23.58 22.72
CA ILE A 423 17.33 -23.53 22.62
C ILE A 423 17.86 -22.73 23.81
N SER A 424 18.82 -23.33 24.55
CA SER A 424 19.38 -22.75 25.77
C SER A 424 19.93 -21.32 25.51
N GLY A 425 19.45 -20.36 26.26
CA GLY A 425 19.80 -18.96 26.15
C GLY A 425 19.19 -18.22 24.94
N CYS A 426 18.30 -18.86 24.18
CA CYS A 426 17.55 -18.20 23.12
C CYS A 426 16.58 -17.18 23.73
N MET A 427 16.64 -15.97 23.24
CA MET A 427 15.72 -14.90 23.58
C MET A 427 15.29 -14.21 22.29
N GLY A 428 13.96 -14.11 22.08
CA GLY A 428 13.39 -13.43 20.95
C GLY A 428 13.25 -11.92 21.24
N PRO A 429 14.00 -11.04 20.59
CA PRO A 429 13.71 -9.62 20.64
C PRO A 429 12.40 -9.34 19.91
N ASP A 430 11.79 -8.20 20.21
CA ASP A 430 10.82 -7.63 19.30
C ASP A 430 11.51 -7.18 17.99
N ALA A 431 10.70 -6.79 16.97
CA ALA A 431 11.21 -6.33 15.69
C ALA A 431 12.13 -5.09 15.82
N ALA A 432 11.94 -4.28 16.87
CA ALA A 432 12.75 -3.11 17.18
C ALA A 432 13.92 -3.43 18.12
N GLY A 433 14.04 -4.67 18.64
CA GLY A 433 15.04 -5.06 19.60
C GLY A 433 14.79 -4.58 21.02
N ASN A 434 13.57 -4.10 21.32
CA ASN A 434 13.24 -3.51 22.63
C ASN A 434 12.70 -4.52 23.65
N TYR A 435 12.13 -5.65 23.18
CA TYR A 435 11.57 -6.69 24.03
C TYR A 435 12.36 -7.98 23.91
N ALA A 436 12.61 -8.62 25.00
CA ALA A 436 13.23 -9.93 25.04
C ALA A 436 12.20 -10.94 25.56
N PHE A 437 11.85 -11.91 24.72
CA PHE A 437 10.96 -13.01 25.08
C PHE A 437 11.77 -14.27 25.37
N SER A 438 11.25 -15.08 26.28
CA SER A 438 11.81 -16.36 26.67
C SER A 438 10.85 -17.51 26.37
N LEU A 439 11.28 -18.75 26.57
CA LEU A 439 10.41 -19.93 26.41
C LEU A 439 9.10 -19.82 27.22
N SER A 440 9.15 -19.24 28.43
CA SER A 440 7.96 -19.06 29.27
C SER A 440 6.94 -18.08 28.70
N ASP A 441 7.32 -17.24 27.74
CA ASP A 441 6.42 -16.26 27.12
C ASP A 441 5.65 -16.84 25.93
N VAL A 442 6.07 -17.98 25.39
CA VAL A 442 5.47 -18.60 24.19
C VAL A 442 3.95 -18.77 24.31
N PRO A 443 3.38 -19.28 25.41
CA PRO A 443 1.92 -19.41 25.55
C PRO A 443 1.19 -18.06 25.48
N ALA A 444 1.76 -17.00 26.08
CA ALA A 444 1.20 -15.66 26.06
C ALA A 444 1.28 -15.03 24.67
N LEU A 445 2.39 -15.24 23.94
CA LEU A 445 2.57 -14.80 22.57
C LEU A 445 1.57 -15.45 21.62
N ARG A 446 1.37 -16.77 21.73
CA ARG A 446 0.32 -17.50 21.00
C ARG A 446 -1.08 -17.00 21.36
N GLY A 447 -1.32 -16.68 22.63
CA GLY A 447 -2.58 -16.06 23.07
C GLY A 447 -2.83 -14.73 22.39
N ARG A 448 -1.84 -13.82 22.39
CA ARG A 448 -1.95 -12.53 21.70
C ARG A 448 -2.13 -12.67 20.18
N PHE A 449 -1.46 -13.67 19.56
CA PHE A 449 -1.67 -13.95 18.15
C PHE A 449 -3.11 -14.42 17.86
N ARG A 450 -3.69 -15.26 18.69
CA ARG A 450 -5.11 -15.66 18.57
C ARG A 450 -6.06 -14.50 18.74
N GLU A 451 -5.72 -13.50 19.60
CA GLU A 451 -6.54 -12.29 19.75
C GLU A 451 -6.77 -11.56 18.42
N TYR A 452 -5.80 -11.57 17.48
CA TYR A 452 -6.02 -11.00 16.15
C TYR A 452 -7.13 -11.72 15.40
N MET A 453 -7.04 -13.05 15.30
CA MET A 453 -8.00 -13.87 14.56
C MET A 453 -9.41 -13.79 15.17
N ASP A 454 -9.50 -13.88 16.49
CA ASP A 454 -10.76 -13.81 17.23
C ASP A 454 -11.42 -12.45 17.12
N ALA A 455 -10.66 -11.38 17.34
CA ALA A 455 -11.17 -10.02 17.25
C ALA A 455 -11.62 -9.67 15.82
N PHE A 456 -10.91 -10.15 14.81
CA PHE A 456 -11.28 -9.93 13.40
C PHE A 456 -12.60 -10.64 13.05
N LYS A 457 -12.80 -11.86 13.55
CA LYS A 457 -14.10 -12.58 13.44
C LYS A 457 -15.21 -11.87 14.23
N GLN A 458 -14.97 -11.58 15.50
CA GLN A 458 -15.96 -10.93 16.38
C GLN A 458 -16.35 -9.53 15.91
N GLY A 459 -15.41 -8.80 15.33
CA GLY A 459 -15.65 -7.50 14.71
C GLY A 459 -16.44 -7.56 13.39
N GLY A 460 -16.81 -8.76 12.92
CA GLY A 460 -17.58 -8.96 11.69
C GLY A 460 -16.82 -8.58 10.42
N LEU A 461 -15.49 -8.60 10.45
CA LEU A 461 -14.60 -8.22 9.34
C LEU A 461 -14.09 -9.43 8.56
N TYR A 462 -14.06 -10.61 9.18
CA TYR A 462 -13.68 -11.87 8.53
C TYR A 462 -14.63 -12.20 7.39
N GLY A 463 -14.09 -12.56 6.23
CA GLY A 463 -14.85 -12.73 4.99
C GLY A 463 -15.28 -11.41 4.31
N LYS A 464 -14.89 -10.25 4.84
CA LYS A 464 -15.22 -8.94 4.31
C LYS A 464 -14.01 -8.05 4.07
N ARG A 465 -12.89 -8.31 4.74
CA ARG A 465 -11.64 -7.56 4.63
C ARG A 465 -10.50 -8.51 4.37
N ARG A 466 -9.50 -8.04 3.60
CA ARG A 466 -8.31 -8.81 3.27
C ARG A 466 -7.40 -8.97 4.48
N ILE A 467 -6.55 -9.98 4.45
CA ILE A 467 -5.60 -10.31 5.50
C ILE A 467 -4.17 -10.20 4.95
N ALA A 468 -3.28 -9.55 5.67
CA ALA A 468 -1.85 -9.66 5.48
C ALA A 468 -1.24 -10.50 6.61
N LEU A 469 -0.14 -11.18 6.36
CA LEU A 469 0.61 -11.92 7.35
C LEU A 469 2.07 -11.48 7.37
N TYR A 470 2.52 -10.97 8.50
CA TYR A 470 3.93 -10.82 8.84
C TYR A 470 4.35 -11.95 9.79
N SER A 471 5.32 -12.75 9.39
CA SER A 471 5.85 -13.87 10.19
C SER A 471 7.37 -13.74 10.41
N GLY A 472 7.85 -12.52 10.58
CA GLY A 472 9.28 -12.26 10.61
C GLY A 472 9.99 -12.79 9.37
N SER A 473 11.25 -13.14 9.52
CA SER A 473 12.05 -13.63 8.38
C SER A 473 11.73 -15.07 8.02
N ASN A 474 11.40 -15.95 8.99
CA ASN A 474 11.29 -17.38 8.75
C ASN A 474 10.38 -18.14 9.74
N ALA A 475 9.64 -17.46 10.59
CA ALA A 475 8.89 -18.13 11.67
C ALA A 475 7.77 -19.05 11.15
N MET A 476 7.17 -18.73 10.01
CA MET A 476 6.18 -19.61 9.35
C MET A 476 6.78 -20.96 8.96
N TRP A 477 7.98 -20.95 8.36
CA TRP A 477 8.71 -22.17 8.02
C TRP A 477 9.10 -22.95 9.28
N GLN A 478 9.53 -22.25 10.33
CA GLN A 478 9.93 -22.86 11.60
C GLN A 478 8.74 -23.56 12.28
N LEU A 479 7.56 -22.93 12.30
CA LEU A 479 6.33 -23.55 12.81
C LEU A 479 5.95 -24.79 12.00
N ALA A 480 5.99 -24.70 10.67
CA ALA A 480 5.58 -25.78 9.76
C ALA A 480 6.49 -27.02 9.86
N ASN A 481 7.76 -26.84 10.19
CA ASN A 481 8.77 -27.89 10.23
C ASN A 481 9.26 -28.23 11.67
N SER A 482 8.58 -27.70 12.68
CA SER A 482 8.92 -27.94 14.07
C SER A 482 8.69 -29.42 14.49
N PRO A 483 9.56 -30.01 15.31
CA PRO A 483 9.30 -31.32 15.94
C PRO A 483 8.30 -31.23 17.11
N LYS A 484 7.88 -30.00 17.50
CA LYS A 484 6.93 -29.78 18.60
C LYS A 484 5.50 -29.83 18.11
N THR A 485 4.67 -30.63 18.73
CA THR A 485 3.25 -30.79 18.38
C THR A 485 2.49 -29.46 18.45
N ASP A 486 2.77 -28.63 19.46
CA ASP A 486 2.09 -27.37 19.68
C ASP A 486 2.47 -26.29 18.64
N ASP A 487 3.70 -26.34 18.10
CA ASP A 487 4.11 -25.49 16.99
C ASP A 487 3.32 -25.85 15.71
N ILE A 488 3.25 -27.16 15.39
CA ILE A 488 2.49 -27.67 14.24
C ILE A 488 1.00 -27.36 14.39
N ALA A 489 0.44 -27.48 15.60
CA ALA A 489 -0.96 -27.13 15.86
C ALA A 489 -1.21 -25.62 15.62
N MET A 490 -0.29 -24.75 16.07
CA MET A 490 -0.39 -23.31 15.83
C MET A 490 -0.28 -22.97 14.35
N TYR A 491 0.63 -23.62 13.61
CA TYR A 491 0.74 -23.50 12.17
C TYR A 491 -0.58 -23.85 11.46
N ARG A 492 -1.15 -25.01 11.79
CA ARG A 492 -2.42 -25.46 11.18
C ARG A 492 -3.61 -24.57 11.53
N GLU A 493 -3.68 -24.06 12.76
CA GLU A 493 -4.70 -23.11 13.20
C GLU A 493 -4.67 -21.82 12.35
N LEU A 494 -3.47 -21.26 12.14
CA LEU A 494 -3.27 -20.10 11.26
C LEU A 494 -3.66 -20.45 9.81
N CYS A 495 -3.15 -21.55 9.27
CA CYS A 495 -3.43 -21.96 7.89
C CYS A 495 -4.92 -22.14 7.64
N ARG A 496 -5.64 -22.75 8.56
CA ARG A 496 -7.09 -22.91 8.49
C ARG A 496 -7.80 -21.56 8.52
N PHE A 497 -7.38 -20.65 9.40
CA PHE A 497 -7.95 -19.30 9.44
C PHE A 497 -7.80 -18.57 8.10
N ILE A 498 -6.67 -18.72 7.43
CA ILE A 498 -6.42 -18.10 6.11
C ILE A 498 -7.19 -18.82 5.01
N SER A 499 -7.12 -20.15 4.93
CA SER A 499 -7.69 -20.93 3.83
C SER A 499 -9.23 -20.95 3.84
N GLU A 500 -9.84 -20.93 5.03
CA GLU A 500 -11.29 -20.91 5.21
C GLU A 500 -11.90 -19.51 5.14
N ASN A 501 -11.10 -18.47 4.85
CA ASN A 501 -11.62 -17.11 4.72
C ASN A 501 -12.67 -17.05 3.59
N PRO A 502 -13.95 -16.71 3.90
CA PRO A 502 -15.00 -16.66 2.89
C PRO A 502 -14.71 -15.68 1.74
N LEU A 503 -13.76 -14.77 1.92
CA LEU A 503 -13.35 -13.84 0.88
C LEU A 503 -12.63 -14.55 -0.30
N LYS A 504 -12.01 -15.72 -0.07
CA LYS A 504 -11.38 -16.56 -1.11
C LYS A 504 -12.36 -17.23 -2.05
N GLN A 505 -13.62 -17.37 -1.65
CA GLN A 505 -14.66 -18.10 -2.39
C GLN A 505 -15.41 -17.22 -3.39
N ARG A 506 -14.94 -16.00 -3.66
CA ARG A 506 -15.61 -15.01 -4.53
C ARG A 506 -15.01 -14.91 -5.91
#